data_f3d68ca77ffb072116f3ea15032845bc
#
_entry.id   f3d68ca77ffb072116f3ea15032845bc
#
_cell.length_a   1.000
_cell.length_b   1.000
_cell.length_c   1.000
_cell.angle_alpha   90.00
_cell.angle_beta   90.00
_cell.angle_gamma   90.00
#
_symmetry.space_group_name_H-M   'P 1'
#
loop_
_entity.id
_entity.type
_entity.pdbx_description
1 polymer ?
#
loop_
_entity_poly.entity_id
_entity_poly.type
_entity_poly.pdbx_seq_one_letter_code
_entity_poly.pdbx_strand_id
1 'polypeptide(L)'
;MIKKLGIPKEVKQDEGRIALIPEHITQFTGLADIFVETQAGFGSGFTDKDYEDAGAKIVHSAEELYEISEIICKVKEPQPQELELLNSSHILFAYLHLSSNISLTKALLDKKLTGIATEMIMDGKEYPLLIPMSRIAGNLAIQKGMQFLEYSSQGKGVLLSAISGEKNSKVTIIGCGEVGRASIHKSIQIGALVTAIDVNENTLEDLKNKYGENISTI
;
A
#
# COMPACT_ATOMS: atom_id res chain seq x y z
N MET A 1 -10.11 -28.51 9.39
CA MET A 1 -9.35 -28.63 8.14
C MET A 1 -8.38 -27.47 8.09
N ILE A 2 -7.12 -27.74 7.77
CA ILE A 2 -6.11 -26.72 7.53
C ILE A 2 -6.51 -25.98 6.25
N LYS A 3 -6.55 -24.65 6.30
CA LYS A 3 -6.91 -23.81 5.14
C LYS A 3 -5.74 -23.75 4.16
N LYS A 4 -6.04 -23.66 2.87
CA LYS A 4 -5.06 -23.47 1.80
C LYS A 4 -5.03 -22.00 1.38
N LEU A 5 -3.90 -21.35 1.62
CA LEU A 5 -3.69 -19.94 1.31
C LEU A 5 -2.73 -19.81 0.13
N GLY A 6 -3.18 -19.16 -0.93
CA GLY A 6 -2.40 -18.88 -2.12
C GLY A 6 -1.94 -17.42 -2.17
N ILE A 7 -0.68 -17.23 -2.49
CA ILE A 7 -0.06 -15.92 -2.69
C ILE A 7 0.41 -15.85 -4.16
N PRO A 8 -0.41 -15.28 -5.05
CA PRO A 8 -0.03 -15.14 -6.46
C PRO A 8 0.99 -14.03 -6.65
N LYS A 9 1.69 -14.07 -7.75
CA LYS A 9 2.50 -12.98 -8.25
C LYS A 9 1.60 -11.80 -8.63
N GLU A 10 1.98 -10.59 -8.24
CA GLU A 10 1.25 -9.39 -8.68
C GLU A 10 1.49 -9.15 -10.17
N VAL A 11 0.40 -8.95 -10.90
CA VAL A 11 0.44 -8.74 -12.36
C VAL A 11 0.03 -7.32 -12.78
N LYS A 12 -0.35 -6.48 -11.80
CA LYS A 12 -0.61 -5.07 -12.06
C LYS A 12 0.69 -4.36 -12.44
N GLN A 13 0.62 -3.51 -13.46
CA GLN A 13 1.77 -2.74 -13.90
C GLN A 13 2.42 -1.97 -12.75
N ASP A 14 3.75 -2.01 -12.66
CA ASP A 14 4.59 -1.35 -11.67
C ASP A 14 4.34 -1.80 -10.20
N GLU A 15 3.66 -2.94 -9.97
CA GLU A 15 3.51 -3.54 -8.65
C GLU A 15 4.56 -4.63 -8.43
N GLY A 16 5.49 -4.38 -7.53
CA GLY A 16 6.56 -5.32 -7.15
C GLY A 16 6.45 -5.83 -5.71
N ARG A 17 5.41 -5.42 -4.97
CA ARG A 17 5.19 -5.89 -3.59
C ARG A 17 4.60 -7.29 -3.59
N ILE A 18 4.64 -7.93 -2.43
CA ILE A 18 4.01 -9.22 -2.17
C ILE A 18 3.18 -9.14 -0.89
N ALA A 19 2.10 -9.90 -0.82
CA ALA A 19 1.17 -9.86 0.32
C ALA A 19 1.80 -10.31 1.63
N LEU A 20 2.59 -11.39 1.60
CA LEU A 20 3.32 -11.91 2.76
C LEU A 20 4.78 -12.17 2.38
N ILE A 21 5.71 -11.73 3.20
CA ILE A 21 7.14 -12.03 3.07
C ILE A 21 7.48 -13.36 3.79
N PRO A 22 8.62 -14.00 3.49
CA PRO A 22 8.99 -15.29 4.09
C PRO A 22 8.92 -15.31 5.62
N GLU A 23 9.33 -14.24 6.30
CA GLU A 23 9.24 -14.12 7.76
C GLU A 23 7.80 -14.29 8.28
N HIS A 24 6.80 -13.77 7.54
CA HIS A 24 5.40 -13.90 7.92
C HIS A 24 4.88 -15.33 7.72
N ILE A 25 5.40 -16.08 6.72
CA ILE A 25 4.97 -17.47 6.44
C ILE A 25 5.16 -18.36 7.65
N THR A 26 6.26 -18.20 8.38
CA THR A 26 6.56 -19.01 9.57
C THR A 26 5.48 -18.91 10.65
N GLN A 27 4.75 -17.79 10.73
CA GLN A 27 3.69 -17.56 11.70
C GLN A 27 2.42 -18.38 11.41
N PHE A 28 2.27 -18.89 10.19
CA PHE A 28 1.13 -19.71 9.77
C PHE A 28 1.39 -21.20 9.91
N THR A 29 2.55 -21.62 10.40
CA THR A 29 2.89 -23.05 10.59
C THR A 29 1.86 -23.74 11.45
N GLY A 30 1.24 -24.80 10.92
CA GLY A 30 0.16 -25.56 11.58
C GLY A 30 -1.24 -24.90 11.51
N LEU A 31 -1.36 -23.66 10.98
CA LEU A 31 -2.62 -22.95 10.80
C LEU A 31 -3.14 -23.06 9.36
N ALA A 32 -2.24 -22.97 8.37
CA ALA A 32 -2.56 -23.04 6.96
C ALA A 32 -1.44 -23.71 6.17
N ASP A 33 -1.80 -24.38 5.06
CA ASP A 33 -0.87 -24.72 3.98
C ASP A 33 -0.73 -23.51 3.09
N ILE A 34 0.49 -23.02 2.90
CA ILE A 34 0.75 -21.82 2.11
C ILE A 34 1.39 -22.20 0.78
N PHE A 35 0.80 -21.69 -0.29
CA PHE A 35 1.26 -21.85 -1.66
C PHE A 35 1.68 -20.48 -2.21
N VAL A 36 2.84 -20.39 -2.83
CA VAL A 36 3.37 -19.14 -3.39
C VAL A 36 3.68 -19.40 -4.87
N GLU A 37 3.20 -18.52 -5.74
CA GLU A 37 3.54 -18.59 -7.15
C GLU A 37 5.02 -18.27 -7.34
N THR A 38 5.68 -19.03 -8.23
CA THR A 38 7.10 -18.82 -8.54
C THR A 38 7.39 -17.37 -8.88
N GLN A 39 8.50 -16.86 -8.39
CA GLN A 39 8.93 -15.46 -8.55
C GLN A 39 7.98 -14.39 -7.96
N ALA A 40 6.97 -14.74 -7.20
CA ALA A 40 6.05 -13.77 -6.63
C ALA A 40 6.76 -12.76 -5.70
N GLY A 41 7.78 -13.19 -4.96
CA GLY A 41 8.58 -12.35 -4.07
C GLY A 41 9.69 -11.54 -4.74
N PHE A 42 9.98 -11.78 -6.01
CA PHE A 42 11.18 -11.24 -6.67
C PHE A 42 11.25 -9.71 -6.66
N GLY A 43 10.13 -9.03 -6.91
CA GLY A 43 10.04 -7.57 -6.86
C GLY A 43 10.30 -6.97 -5.48
N SER A 44 10.15 -7.77 -4.42
CA SER A 44 10.43 -7.41 -3.02
C SER A 44 11.76 -7.95 -2.51
N GLY A 45 12.59 -8.56 -3.38
CA GLY A 45 13.93 -9.06 -3.06
C GLY A 45 13.96 -10.47 -2.46
N PHE A 46 12.86 -11.24 -2.56
CA PHE A 46 12.76 -12.61 -2.05
C PHE A 46 12.73 -13.62 -3.19
N THR A 47 13.48 -14.71 -3.04
CA THR A 47 13.52 -15.83 -3.95
C THR A 47 12.49 -16.91 -3.57
N ASP A 48 12.18 -17.81 -4.51
CA ASP A 48 11.35 -18.98 -4.23
C ASP A 48 11.91 -19.82 -3.07
N LYS A 49 13.27 -19.96 -3.03
CA LYS A 49 13.94 -20.69 -1.95
C LYS A 49 13.70 -20.07 -0.57
N ASP A 50 13.62 -18.74 -0.45
CA ASP A 50 13.35 -18.08 0.83
C ASP A 50 11.95 -18.45 1.35
N TYR A 51 10.98 -18.63 0.46
CA TYR A 51 9.63 -19.10 0.79
C TYR A 51 9.59 -20.58 1.15
N GLU A 52 10.33 -21.44 0.42
CA GLU A 52 10.46 -22.86 0.74
C GLU A 52 11.11 -23.07 2.12
N ASP A 53 12.18 -22.33 2.41
CA ASP A 53 12.90 -22.37 3.69
C ASP A 53 11.99 -21.88 4.85
N ALA A 54 11.03 -21.00 4.57
CA ALA A 54 10.01 -20.54 5.51
C ALA A 54 8.81 -21.50 5.67
N GLY A 55 8.74 -22.58 4.85
CA GLY A 55 7.70 -23.60 4.92
C GLY A 55 6.54 -23.47 3.95
N ALA A 56 6.63 -22.56 2.98
CA ALA A 56 5.68 -22.49 1.87
C ALA A 56 5.98 -23.53 0.78
N LYS A 57 4.99 -23.81 -0.05
CA LYS A 57 5.10 -24.66 -1.25
C LYS A 57 5.08 -23.76 -2.48
N ILE A 58 6.08 -23.88 -3.35
CA ILE A 58 6.10 -23.14 -4.61
C ILE A 58 5.25 -23.84 -5.66
N VAL A 59 4.44 -23.07 -6.39
CA VAL A 59 3.65 -23.50 -7.55
C VAL A 59 4.08 -22.70 -8.77
N HIS A 60 3.93 -23.29 -9.96
CA HIS A 60 4.59 -22.75 -11.17
C HIS A 60 3.67 -21.89 -12.03
N SER A 61 2.37 -21.83 -11.74
CA SER A 61 1.44 -20.97 -12.47
C SER A 61 0.34 -20.40 -11.58
N ALA A 62 -0.28 -19.30 -12.02
CA ALA A 62 -1.42 -18.72 -11.36
C ALA A 62 -2.61 -19.68 -11.39
N GLU A 63 -2.85 -20.38 -12.50
CA GLU A 63 -3.95 -21.35 -12.66
C GLU A 63 -3.87 -22.42 -11.58
N GLU A 64 -2.70 -23.04 -11.40
CA GLU A 64 -2.46 -24.05 -10.38
C GLU A 64 -2.71 -23.47 -8.98
N LEU A 65 -2.17 -22.27 -8.71
CA LEU A 65 -2.31 -21.62 -7.41
C LEU A 65 -3.78 -21.37 -7.05
N TYR A 66 -4.56 -20.80 -7.99
CA TYR A 66 -5.97 -20.50 -7.75
C TYR A 66 -6.80 -21.78 -7.62
N GLU A 67 -6.49 -22.84 -8.38
CA GLU A 67 -7.20 -24.13 -8.31
C GLU A 67 -7.06 -24.81 -6.94
N ILE A 68 -5.85 -24.78 -6.36
CA ILE A 68 -5.57 -25.49 -5.10
C ILE A 68 -5.90 -24.67 -3.85
N SER A 69 -6.06 -23.33 -3.97
CA SER A 69 -6.21 -22.42 -2.83
C SER A 69 -7.67 -22.15 -2.49
N GLU A 70 -7.96 -21.95 -1.20
CA GLU A 70 -9.26 -21.47 -0.72
C GLU A 70 -9.22 -19.96 -0.45
N ILE A 71 -8.08 -19.46 0.03
CA ILE A 71 -7.85 -18.05 0.33
C ILE A 71 -6.80 -17.53 -0.64
N ILE A 72 -7.13 -16.49 -1.38
CA ILE A 72 -6.19 -15.78 -2.27
C ILE A 72 -5.79 -14.49 -1.60
N CYS A 73 -4.52 -14.38 -1.24
CA CYS A 73 -3.96 -13.21 -0.55
C CYS A 73 -3.08 -12.40 -1.49
N LYS A 74 -3.52 -11.17 -1.79
CA LYS A 74 -2.87 -10.26 -2.73
C LYS A 74 -2.65 -8.87 -2.12
N VAL A 75 -1.75 -8.09 -2.73
CA VAL A 75 -1.64 -6.66 -2.47
C VAL A 75 -2.72 -5.90 -3.23
N LYS A 76 -2.77 -6.06 -4.56
CA LYS A 76 -3.68 -5.29 -5.42
C LYS A 76 -4.96 -6.05 -5.78
N GLU A 77 -5.94 -5.27 -6.21
CA GLU A 77 -7.17 -5.79 -6.79
C GLU A 77 -6.88 -6.71 -7.96
N PRO A 78 -7.69 -7.78 -8.18
CA PRO A 78 -7.51 -8.68 -9.29
C PRO A 78 -7.58 -7.95 -10.64
N GLN A 79 -6.64 -8.24 -11.52
CA GLN A 79 -6.64 -7.76 -12.89
C GLN A 79 -7.54 -8.66 -13.77
N PRO A 80 -7.93 -8.23 -14.99
CA PRO A 80 -8.88 -8.97 -15.81
C PRO A 80 -8.56 -10.45 -16.00
N GLN A 81 -7.28 -10.81 -16.23
CA GLN A 81 -6.85 -12.20 -16.40
C GLN A 81 -7.01 -13.02 -15.12
N GLU A 82 -6.85 -12.42 -13.95
CA GLU A 82 -7.01 -13.11 -12.66
C GLU A 82 -8.48 -13.31 -12.29
N LEU A 83 -9.36 -12.42 -12.79
CA LEU A 83 -10.79 -12.60 -12.58
C LEU A 83 -11.31 -13.90 -13.18
N GLU A 84 -10.71 -14.40 -14.27
CA GLU A 84 -11.12 -15.67 -14.89
C GLU A 84 -10.82 -16.87 -13.99
N LEU A 85 -9.80 -16.78 -13.16
CA LEU A 85 -9.37 -17.83 -12.23
C LEU A 85 -10.19 -17.85 -10.92
N LEU A 86 -10.84 -16.73 -10.59
CA LEU A 86 -11.63 -16.60 -9.37
C LEU A 86 -13.03 -17.21 -9.52
N ASN A 87 -13.54 -17.83 -8.46
CA ASN A 87 -14.88 -18.42 -8.38
C ASN A 87 -15.48 -18.30 -6.97
N SER A 88 -16.70 -18.80 -6.79
CA SER A 88 -17.46 -18.66 -5.54
C SER A 88 -16.89 -19.40 -4.33
N SER A 89 -15.93 -20.30 -4.51
CA SER A 89 -15.26 -21.00 -3.40
C SER A 89 -14.11 -20.19 -2.80
N HIS A 90 -13.64 -19.15 -3.49
CA HIS A 90 -12.51 -18.35 -3.04
C HIS A 90 -12.91 -17.29 -2.02
N ILE A 91 -12.02 -17.08 -1.05
CA ILE A 91 -11.96 -15.89 -0.21
C ILE A 91 -10.81 -15.02 -0.76
N LEU A 92 -11.13 -13.86 -1.29
CA LEU A 92 -10.15 -12.91 -1.81
C LEU A 92 -9.81 -11.87 -0.76
N PHE A 93 -8.56 -11.82 -0.34
CA PHE A 93 -8.02 -10.88 0.65
C PHE A 93 -7.03 -9.95 -0.03
N ALA A 94 -7.42 -8.69 -0.29
CA ALA A 94 -6.61 -7.72 -1.03
C ALA A 94 -7.11 -6.27 -0.82
N TYR A 95 -6.32 -5.27 -1.24
CA TYR A 95 -6.80 -3.90 -1.42
C TYR A 95 -7.71 -3.85 -2.66
N LEU A 96 -9.01 -3.82 -2.46
CA LEU A 96 -9.99 -3.97 -3.53
C LEU A 96 -10.45 -2.64 -4.14
N HIS A 97 -10.46 -1.54 -3.37
CA HIS A 97 -10.88 -0.20 -3.80
C HIS A 97 -12.22 -0.19 -4.55
N LEU A 98 -13.20 -0.96 -4.10
CA LEU A 98 -14.45 -1.25 -4.81
C LEU A 98 -15.26 0.01 -5.14
N SER A 99 -15.23 1.02 -4.27
CA SER A 99 -15.96 2.29 -4.49
C SER A 99 -15.50 3.06 -5.72
N SER A 100 -14.25 2.88 -6.14
CA SER A 100 -13.65 3.56 -7.30
C SER A 100 -13.65 2.71 -8.57
N ASN A 101 -14.03 1.42 -8.49
CA ASN A 101 -14.00 0.47 -9.61
C ASN A 101 -15.29 -0.34 -9.70
N ILE A 102 -16.30 0.27 -10.34
CA ILE A 102 -17.64 -0.33 -10.51
C ILE A 102 -17.58 -1.64 -11.32
N SER A 103 -16.73 -1.72 -12.33
CA SER A 103 -16.60 -2.92 -13.18
C SER A 103 -16.05 -4.10 -12.38
N LEU A 104 -15.03 -3.89 -11.58
CA LEU A 104 -14.51 -4.91 -10.67
C LEU A 104 -15.57 -5.33 -9.65
N THR A 105 -16.26 -4.37 -9.05
CA THR A 105 -17.32 -4.66 -8.06
C THR A 105 -18.40 -5.58 -8.65
N LYS A 106 -18.86 -5.30 -9.87
CA LYS A 106 -19.82 -6.16 -10.57
C LYS A 106 -19.26 -7.55 -10.84
N ALA A 107 -18.02 -7.63 -11.36
CA ALA A 107 -17.38 -8.90 -11.64
C ALA A 107 -17.25 -9.79 -10.40
N LEU A 108 -16.88 -9.22 -9.26
CA LEU A 108 -16.79 -9.98 -7.99
C LEU A 108 -18.18 -10.42 -7.49
N LEU A 109 -19.20 -9.59 -7.62
CA LEU A 109 -20.58 -9.95 -7.27
C LEU A 109 -21.13 -11.09 -8.15
N ASP A 110 -20.87 -11.03 -9.46
CA ASP A 110 -21.30 -12.07 -10.41
C ASP A 110 -20.65 -13.43 -10.09
N LYS A 111 -19.39 -13.42 -9.62
CA LYS A 111 -18.67 -14.61 -9.20
C LYS A 111 -19.11 -15.14 -7.83
N LYS A 112 -19.84 -14.35 -7.05
CA LYS A 112 -20.35 -14.72 -5.71
C LYS A 112 -19.25 -15.17 -4.73
N LEU A 113 -18.02 -14.69 -4.90
CA LEU A 113 -16.92 -14.97 -3.98
C LEU A 113 -17.01 -14.11 -2.71
N THR A 114 -16.27 -14.49 -1.69
CA THR A 114 -16.10 -13.68 -0.49
C THR A 114 -14.91 -12.73 -0.67
N GLY A 115 -15.18 -11.43 -0.77
CA GLY A 115 -14.13 -10.39 -0.83
C GLY A 115 -13.89 -9.74 0.52
N ILE A 116 -12.64 -9.70 0.96
CA ILE A 116 -12.20 -8.98 2.16
C ILE A 116 -11.30 -7.84 1.72
N ALA A 117 -11.85 -6.61 1.72
CA ALA A 117 -11.10 -5.41 1.40
C ALA A 117 -10.21 -5.02 2.58
N THR A 118 -8.90 -5.18 2.42
CA THR A 118 -7.94 -4.96 3.52
C THR A 118 -7.93 -3.52 4.01
N GLU A 119 -8.21 -2.55 3.12
CA GLU A 119 -8.34 -1.13 3.47
C GLU A 119 -9.55 -0.81 4.34
N MET A 120 -10.50 -1.75 4.47
CA MET A 120 -11.72 -1.58 5.28
C MET A 120 -11.65 -2.33 6.62
N ILE A 121 -10.57 -3.05 6.89
CA ILE A 121 -10.39 -3.75 8.16
C ILE A 121 -10.12 -2.72 9.25
N MET A 122 -10.94 -2.76 10.30
CA MET A 122 -10.86 -1.86 11.45
C MET A 122 -10.43 -2.61 12.72
N ASP A 123 -9.58 -1.95 13.50
CA ASP A 123 -9.34 -2.29 14.91
C ASP A 123 -9.71 -1.06 15.75
N GLY A 124 -10.82 -1.15 16.48
CA GLY A 124 -11.43 0.00 17.11
C GLY A 124 -11.83 1.08 16.10
N LYS A 125 -11.11 2.20 16.09
CA LYS A 125 -11.32 3.33 15.15
C LYS A 125 -10.22 3.44 14.10
N GLU A 126 -9.25 2.56 14.12
CA GLU A 126 -8.09 2.60 13.23
C GLU A 126 -8.21 1.59 12.10
N TYR A 127 -7.55 1.88 11.00
CA TYR A 127 -7.42 1.01 9.83
C TYR A 127 -5.98 0.48 9.74
N PRO A 128 -5.63 -0.58 10.51
CA PRO A 128 -4.24 -1.00 10.72
C PRO A 128 -3.51 -1.39 9.44
N LEU A 129 -4.21 -1.88 8.42
CA LEU A 129 -3.60 -2.23 7.13
C LEU A 129 -3.52 -1.04 6.18
N LEU A 130 -4.43 -0.06 6.27
CA LEU A 130 -4.43 1.13 5.41
C LEU A 130 -3.43 2.19 5.88
N ILE A 131 -3.29 2.42 7.18
CA ILE A 131 -2.44 3.46 7.76
C ILE A 131 -0.98 3.39 7.27
N PRO A 132 -0.30 2.23 7.29
CA PRO A 132 1.09 2.14 6.80
C PRO A 132 1.22 2.53 5.33
N MET A 133 0.27 2.12 4.48
CA MET A 133 0.28 2.47 3.06
C MET A 133 0.04 3.95 2.83
N SER A 134 -0.85 4.56 3.62
CA SER A 134 -1.10 6.01 3.59
C SER A 134 0.15 6.80 3.99
N ARG A 135 0.89 6.35 5.00
CA ARG A 135 2.14 6.99 5.44
C ARG A 135 3.24 6.88 4.38
N ILE A 136 3.36 5.73 3.72
CA ILE A 136 4.28 5.56 2.58
C ILE A 136 3.90 6.52 1.45
N ALA A 137 2.62 6.59 1.08
CA ALA A 137 2.13 7.48 0.04
C ALA A 137 2.45 8.95 0.34
N GLY A 138 2.28 9.40 1.58
CA GLY A 138 2.61 10.76 2.00
C GLY A 138 4.10 11.09 1.88
N ASN A 139 4.98 10.15 2.25
CA ASN A 139 6.43 10.31 2.07
C ASN A 139 6.81 10.35 0.58
N LEU A 140 6.23 9.45 -0.23
CA LEU A 140 6.46 9.40 -1.67
C LEU A 140 5.97 10.67 -2.38
N ALA A 141 4.86 11.25 -1.93
CA ALA A 141 4.35 12.51 -2.49
C ALA A 141 5.40 13.63 -2.42
N ILE A 142 6.08 13.78 -1.29
CA ILE A 142 7.14 14.78 -1.14
C ILE A 142 8.37 14.42 -1.97
N GLN A 143 8.78 13.14 -1.99
CA GLN A 143 9.90 12.68 -2.81
C GLN A 143 9.64 12.94 -4.31
N LYS A 144 8.44 12.64 -4.79
CA LYS A 144 8.05 12.94 -6.18
C LYS A 144 7.94 14.45 -6.45
N GLY A 145 7.42 15.21 -5.49
CA GLY A 145 7.43 16.68 -5.56
C GLY A 145 8.84 17.24 -5.72
N MET A 146 9.82 16.72 -4.98
CA MET A 146 11.22 17.10 -5.12
C MET A 146 11.75 16.80 -6.53
N GLN A 147 11.48 15.58 -7.03
CA GLN A 147 11.87 15.19 -8.38
C GLN A 147 11.28 16.11 -9.46
N PHE A 148 9.99 16.45 -9.35
CA PHE A 148 9.33 17.35 -10.30
C PHE A 148 9.78 18.82 -10.21
N LEU A 149 10.49 19.21 -9.16
CA LEU A 149 11.12 20.53 -9.07
C LEU A 149 12.47 20.60 -9.81
N GLU A 150 13.10 19.45 -10.10
CA GLU A 150 14.36 19.40 -10.82
C GLU A 150 14.23 19.90 -12.26
N TYR A 151 15.24 20.58 -12.77
CA TYR A 151 15.26 21.07 -14.14
C TYR A 151 15.20 19.93 -15.17
N SER A 152 15.84 18.81 -14.87
CA SER A 152 15.80 17.57 -15.66
C SER A 152 14.38 16.99 -15.83
N SER A 153 13.50 17.26 -14.87
CA SER A 153 12.07 16.88 -14.89
C SER A 153 11.15 18.01 -15.39
N GLN A 154 11.70 19.00 -16.11
CA GLN A 154 11.00 20.20 -16.58
C GLN A 154 10.47 21.08 -15.43
N GLY A 155 11.03 20.95 -14.25
CA GLY A 155 10.73 21.76 -13.09
C GLY A 155 11.48 23.10 -13.08
N LYS A 156 11.28 23.87 -12.01
CA LYS A 156 11.86 25.21 -11.85
C LYS A 156 13.36 25.21 -11.54
N GLY A 157 14.00 24.07 -11.34
CA GLY A 157 15.40 23.97 -10.92
C GLY A 157 15.62 24.48 -9.49
N VAL A 158 14.67 24.25 -8.57
CA VAL A 158 14.74 24.67 -7.17
C VAL A 158 14.75 23.49 -6.24
N LEU A 159 15.46 23.61 -5.14
CA LEU A 159 15.54 22.61 -4.09
C LEU A 159 14.38 22.79 -3.10
N LEU A 160 13.74 21.71 -2.71
CA LEU A 160 12.71 21.75 -1.67
C LEU A 160 13.31 21.73 -0.26
N SER A 161 14.46 21.07 -0.07
CA SER A 161 15.16 21.01 1.21
C SER A 161 15.78 22.34 1.59
N ALA A 162 15.89 22.61 2.91
CA ALA A 162 16.58 23.77 3.42
C ALA A 162 18.09 23.73 3.11
N ILE A 163 18.66 24.88 2.82
CA ILE A 163 20.10 25.11 2.72
C ILE A 163 20.46 26.19 3.73
N SER A 164 21.54 25.99 4.49
CA SER A 164 22.00 26.96 5.49
C SER A 164 22.26 28.34 4.87
N GLY A 165 21.64 29.36 5.43
CA GLY A 165 21.75 30.75 4.96
C GLY A 165 20.77 31.15 3.86
N GLU A 166 19.99 30.21 3.33
CA GLU A 166 18.99 30.48 2.29
C GLU A 166 17.57 30.49 2.83
N LYS A 167 16.64 31.08 2.08
CA LYS A 167 15.21 31.03 2.42
C LYS A 167 14.66 29.61 2.25
N ASN A 168 13.96 29.14 3.26
CA ASN A 168 13.31 27.84 3.19
C ASN A 168 12.23 27.81 2.11
N SER A 169 12.18 26.70 1.38
CA SER A 169 11.12 26.42 0.41
C SER A 169 9.77 26.24 1.12
N LYS A 170 8.68 26.49 0.40
CA LYS A 170 7.32 26.39 0.94
C LYS A 170 6.57 25.23 0.31
N VAL A 171 5.84 24.49 1.15
CA VAL A 171 4.98 23.38 0.74
C VAL A 171 3.58 23.63 1.27
N THR A 172 2.57 23.55 0.40
CA THR A 172 1.17 23.58 0.81
C THR A 172 0.59 22.19 0.70
N ILE A 173 -0.03 21.70 1.80
CA ILE A 173 -0.64 20.39 1.88
C ILE A 173 -2.12 20.58 2.17
N ILE A 174 -2.96 20.06 1.26
CA ILE A 174 -4.43 20.12 1.35
C ILE A 174 -4.95 18.75 1.78
N GLY A 175 -5.62 18.72 2.93
CA GLY A 175 -6.05 17.49 3.60
C GLY A 175 -4.98 16.95 4.56
N CYS A 176 -5.30 16.90 5.86
CA CYS A 176 -4.38 16.51 6.93
C CYS A 176 -4.73 15.15 7.56
N GLY A 177 -5.28 14.22 6.76
CA GLY A 177 -5.43 12.80 7.11
C GLY A 177 -4.07 12.09 7.17
N GLU A 178 -4.04 10.77 7.23
CA GLU A 178 -2.80 9.98 7.36
C GLU A 178 -1.76 10.30 6.27
N VAL A 179 -2.18 10.44 5.02
CA VAL A 179 -1.30 10.82 3.90
C VAL A 179 -0.73 12.23 4.11
N GLY A 180 -1.62 13.20 4.38
CA GLY A 180 -1.22 14.60 4.59
C GLY A 180 -0.31 14.77 5.81
N ARG A 181 -0.60 14.12 6.93
CA ARG A 181 0.25 14.13 8.13
C ARG A 181 1.65 13.58 7.85
N ALA A 182 1.76 12.51 7.07
CA ALA A 182 3.05 11.96 6.65
C ALA A 182 3.82 12.91 5.71
N SER A 183 3.12 13.56 4.78
CA SER A 183 3.68 14.59 3.90
C SER A 183 4.16 15.83 4.67
N ILE A 184 3.36 16.31 5.64
CA ILE A 184 3.72 17.41 6.54
C ILE A 184 5.00 17.07 7.29
N HIS A 185 5.02 15.90 7.95
CA HIS A 185 6.18 15.46 8.72
C HIS A 185 7.43 15.40 7.86
N LYS A 186 7.35 14.79 6.67
CA LYS A 186 8.48 14.69 5.74
C LYS A 186 8.95 16.06 5.26
N SER A 187 8.04 16.98 4.95
CA SER A 187 8.37 18.34 4.50
C SER A 187 9.12 19.13 5.58
N ILE A 188 8.67 19.02 6.84
CA ILE A 188 9.34 19.67 7.97
C ILE A 188 10.73 19.06 8.22
N GLN A 189 10.87 17.73 8.13
CA GLN A 189 12.16 17.05 8.28
C GLN A 189 13.22 17.52 7.27
N ILE A 190 12.83 17.83 6.05
CA ILE A 190 13.76 18.37 5.03
C ILE A 190 13.93 19.90 5.13
N GLY A 191 13.31 20.54 6.13
CA GLY A 191 13.46 21.97 6.41
C GLY A 191 12.56 22.90 5.60
N ALA A 192 11.51 22.39 4.94
CA ALA A 192 10.54 23.22 4.27
C ALA A 192 9.56 23.88 5.27
N LEU A 193 9.09 25.08 4.95
CA LEU A 193 7.96 25.71 5.65
C LEU A 193 6.66 25.15 5.10
N VAL A 194 5.80 24.67 5.99
CA VAL A 194 4.56 23.99 5.61
C VAL A 194 3.35 24.88 5.85
N THR A 195 2.45 24.93 4.87
CA THR A 195 1.07 25.41 5.05
C THR A 195 0.14 24.22 4.97
N ALA A 196 -0.54 23.89 6.06
CA ALA A 196 -1.53 22.83 6.12
C ALA A 196 -2.94 23.40 6.04
N ILE A 197 -3.77 22.79 5.18
CA ILE A 197 -5.17 23.19 4.98
C ILE A 197 -6.05 21.98 5.24
N ASP A 198 -7.02 22.11 6.16
CA ASP A 198 -8.00 21.06 6.44
C ASP A 198 -9.31 21.67 6.94
N VAL A 199 -10.41 20.97 6.75
CA VAL A 199 -11.72 21.37 7.28
C VAL A 199 -11.89 21.05 8.77
N ASN A 200 -11.02 20.22 9.33
CA ASN A 200 -11.06 19.80 10.74
C ASN A 200 -10.12 20.65 11.58
N GLU A 201 -10.68 21.61 12.28
CA GLU A 201 -9.95 22.54 13.15
C GLU A 201 -9.12 21.83 14.23
N ASN A 202 -9.64 20.76 14.84
CA ASN A 202 -8.89 20.00 15.84
C ASN A 202 -7.62 19.38 15.27
N THR A 203 -7.69 18.88 14.03
CA THR A 203 -6.53 18.36 13.32
C THR A 203 -5.48 19.44 13.08
N LEU A 204 -5.91 20.64 12.72
CA LEU A 204 -5.00 21.79 12.50
C LEU A 204 -4.37 22.25 13.81
N GLU A 205 -5.13 22.28 14.90
CA GLU A 205 -4.62 22.62 16.22
C GLU A 205 -3.57 21.60 16.70
N ASP A 206 -3.84 20.30 16.57
CA ASP A 206 -2.88 19.23 16.88
C ASP A 206 -1.56 19.39 16.11
N LEU A 207 -1.65 19.72 14.83
CA LEU A 207 -0.47 19.93 13.98
C LEU A 207 0.31 21.17 14.41
N LYS A 208 -0.38 22.26 14.74
CA LYS A 208 0.24 23.49 15.22
C LYS A 208 0.94 23.27 16.57
N ASN A 209 0.30 22.54 17.49
CA ASN A 209 0.90 22.19 18.79
C ASN A 209 2.15 21.31 18.61
N LYS A 210 2.12 20.39 17.64
CA LYS A 210 3.23 19.46 17.38
C LYS A 210 4.44 20.12 16.71
N TYR A 211 4.21 21.04 15.76
CA TYR A 211 5.27 21.54 14.87
C TYR A 211 5.60 23.02 15.07
N GLY A 212 4.83 23.75 15.88
CA GLY A 212 5.10 25.14 16.25
C GLY A 212 5.21 26.06 15.03
N GLU A 213 6.31 26.82 14.97
CA GLU A 213 6.55 27.81 13.91
C GLU A 213 6.86 27.21 12.54
N ASN A 214 7.15 25.90 12.44
CA ASN A 214 7.43 25.22 11.19
C ASN A 214 6.18 24.98 10.32
N ILE A 215 4.99 25.25 10.87
CA ILE A 215 3.72 25.03 10.17
C ILE A 215 2.78 26.24 10.35
N SER A 216 2.16 26.63 9.24
CA SER A 216 0.99 27.51 9.23
C SER A 216 -0.25 26.68 8.92
N THR A 217 -1.38 26.99 9.56
CA THR A 217 -2.64 26.25 9.39
C THR A 217 -3.74 27.16 8.88
N ILE A 218 -4.56 26.69 7.98
CA ILE A 218 -5.69 27.40 7.34
C ILE A 218 -6.93 26.49 7.33
#